data_e4fc5ee3aaf767950b7270b561ebbe09
#
_entry.id   e4fc5ee3aaf767950b7270b561ebbe09
#
_cell.length_a   1.000
_cell.length_b   1.000
_cell.length_c   1.000
_cell.angle_alpha   90.00
_cell.angle_beta   90.00
_cell.angle_gamma   90.00
#
_symmetry.space_group_name_H-M   'P 1'
#
loop_
_entity.id
_entity.type
_entity.pdbx_description
1 polymer ?
#
loop_
_entity_poly.entity_id
_entity_poly.type
_entity_poly.pdbx_seq_one_letter_code
_entity_poly.pdbx_strand_id
1 'polypeptide(L)'
;MSPEITPGHIGLSVTNLDRSLAFYQDVLELEVLQRFDDAGRRFAFLGAGGRLFLTLWQQSDAGYEPRHAGLHHLAFQVPTLEDVQTAEAKLRARGQMPRYDGVVPHREGAESAALFFTDPDGIRLEIYSPTGAAGLRAPVAGAPSCGFF
;
A
#
# COMPACT_ATOMS: atom_id res chain seq x y z
N MET A 1 4.03 -32.45 -10.56
CA MET A 1 4.62 -31.19 -10.03
C MET A 1 3.68 -30.04 -10.28
N SER A 2 3.44 -29.27 -9.25
CA SER A 2 2.70 -28.01 -9.41
C SER A 2 3.61 -26.93 -9.98
N PRO A 3 3.10 -26.04 -10.83
CA PRO A 3 3.89 -24.90 -11.28
C PRO A 3 4.27 -23.99 -10.10
N GLU A 4 5.40 -23.34 -10.18
CA GLU A 4 5.75 -22.28 -9.25
C GLU A 4 4.91 -21.04 -9.59
N ILE A 5 3.99 -20.70 -8.69
CA ILE A 5 3.11 -19.54 -8.85
C ILE A 5 3.68 -18.37 -8.05
N THR A 6 3.90 -17.26 -8.73
CA THR A 6 4.33 -16.01 -8.11
C THR A 6 3.31 -14.89 -8.40
N PRO A 7 3.17 -13.90 -7.52
CA PRO A 7 2.34 -12.74 -7.82
C PRO A 7 2.80 -12.04 -9.10
N GLY A 8 1.86 -11.74 -9.99
CA GLY A 8 2.12 -10.99 -11.21
C GLY A 8 1.99 -9.48 -10.95
N HIS A 9 0.80 -8.96 -11.13
CA HIS A 9 0.45 -7.58 -10.79
C HIS A 9 -0.91 -7.56 -10.07
N ILE A 10 -1.20 -6.44 -9.43
CA ILE A 10 -2.45 -6.21 -8.71
C ILE A 10 -3.18 -5.04 -9.36
N GLY A 11 -4.45 -5.22 -9.68
CA GLY A 11 -5.30 -4.17 -10.24
C GLY A 11 -6.20 -3.56 -9.17
N LEU A 12 -6.19 -2.24 -9.05
CA LEU A 12 -7.08 -1.49 -8.18
C LEU A 12 -8.05 -0.66 -9.02
N SER A 13 -9.32 -0.70 -8.67
CA SER A 13 -10.33 0.22 -9.18
C SER A 13 -10.33 1.48 -8.32
N VAL A 14 -10.17 2.64 -8.98
CA VAL A 14 -10.07 3.94 -8.30
C VAL A 14 -11.13 4.90 -8.82
N THR A 15 -11.47 5.91 -8.02
CA THR A 15 -12.48 6.91 -8.40
C THR A 15 -11.90 8.07 -9.20
N ASN A 16 -10.61 8.36 -9.02
CA ASN A 16 -9.92 9.48 -9.69
C ASN A 16 -8.46 9.11 -9.94
N LEU A 17 -8.13 8.85 -11.21
CA LEU A 17 -6.79 8.39 -11.60
C LEU A 17 -5.70 9.40 -11.25
N ASP A 18 -5.91 10.70 -11.49
CA ASP A 18 -4.90 11.72 -11.22
C ASP A 18 -4.56 11.81 -9.74
N ARG A 19 -5.58 11.78 -8.90
CA ARG A 19 -5.42 11.80 -7.44
C ARG A 19 -4.70 10.55 -6.94
N SER A 20 -5.06 9.39 -7.44
CA SER A 20 -4.40 8.14 -7.08
C SER A 20 -2.95 8.11 -7.55
N LEU A 21 -2.67 8.50 -8.80
CA LEU A 21 -1.30 8.58 -9.31
C LEU A 21 -0.41 9.49 -8.46
N ALA A 22 -0.89 10.69 -8.14
CA ALA A 22 -0.14 11.61 -7.30
C ALA A 22 0.20 11.01 -5.94
N PHE A 23 -0.72 10.25 -5.34
CA PHE A 23 -0.49 9.57 -4.07
C PHE A 23 0.57 8.47 -4.18
N TYR A 24 0.41 7.54 -5.12
CA TYR A 24 1.31 6.38 -5.24
C TYR A 24 2.73 6.80 -5.68
N GLN A 25 2.85 7.84 -6.51
CA GLN A 25 4.14 8.39 -6.88
C GLN A 25 4.83 9.12 -5.72
N ASP A 26 4.08 9.89 -4.94
CA ASP A 26 4.64 10.69 -3.84
C ASP A 26 4.98 9.83 -2.63
N VAL A 27 4.02 9.03 -2.13
CA VAL A 27 4.19 8.29 -0.87
C VAL A 27 5.02 7.03 -1.05
N LEU A 28 4.79 6.28 -2.12
CA LEU A 28 5.45 4.98 -2.37
C LEU A 28 6.54 5.05 -3.44
N GLU A 29 6.79 6.23 -4.02
CA GLU A 29 7.81 6.45 -5.07
C GLU A 29 7.68 5.50 -6.26
N LEU A 30 6.44 5.08 -6.59
CA LEU A 30 6.21 4.21 -7.73
C LEU A 30 6.38 4.97 -9.05
N GLU A 31 7.01 4.32 -10.01
CA GLU A 31 7.18 4.82 -11.37
C GLU A 31 5.90 4.59 -12.19
N VAL A 32 5.47 5.59 -12.95
CA VAL A 32 4.43 5.41 -13.96
C VAL A 32 5.08 4.83 -15.22
N LEU A 33 4.82 3.56 -15.48
CA LEU A 33 5.35 2.85 -16.63
C LEU A 33 4.54 3.11 -17.88
N GLN A 34 3.22 3.28 -17.73
CA GLN A 34 2.29 3.60 -18.79
C GLN A 34 1.08 4.31 -18.23
N ARG A 35 0.55 5.28 -18.98
CA ARG A 35 -0.71 5.93 -18.68
C ARG A 35 -1.53 6.01 -19.96
N PHE A 36 -2.82 5.76 -19.83
CA PHE A 36 -3.80 5.91 -20.89
C PHE A 36 -4.97 6.76 -20.40
N ASP A 37 -5.34 7.76 -21.19
CA ASP A 37 -6.36 8.74 -20.82
C ASP A 37 -7.13 9.19 -22.07
N ASP A 38 -7.96 8.32 -22.59
CA ASP A 38 -8.67 8.54 -23.84
C ASP A 38 -10.02 7.82 -23.87
N ALA A 39 -10.99 8.39 -24.56
CA ALA A 39 -12.28 7.80 -24.86
C ALA A 39 -13.04 7.23 -23.62
N GLY A 40 -12.93 7.88 -22.47
CA GLY A 40 -13.53 7.43 -21.21
C GLY A 40 -12.86 6.22 -20.58
N ARG A 41 -11.70 5.81 -21.10
CA ARG A 41 -10.86 4.76 -20.51
C ARG A 41 -9.63 5.39 -19.90
N ARG A 42 -9.56 5.39 -18.57
CA ARG A 42 -8.47 6.00 -17.84
C ARG A 42 -7.82 4.96 -16.94
N PHE A 43 -6.55 4.66 -17.20
CA PHE A 43 -5.77 3.71 -16.40
C PHE A 43 -4.28 4.05 -16.41
N ALA A 44 -3.54 3.47 -15.47
CA ALA A 44 -2.10 3.58 -15.43
C ALA A 44 -1.47 2.29 -14.91
N PHE A 45 -0.24 2.04 -15.36
CA PHE A 45 0.59 0.95 -14.90
C PHE A 45 1.76 1.54 -14.12
N LEU A 46 1.97 1.02 -12.90
CA LEU A 46 2.99 1.48 -11.99
C LEU A 46 3.89 0.32 -11.57
N GLY A 47 5.12 0.66 -11.25
CA GLY A 47 6.11 -0.30 -10.80
C GLY A 47 7.34 0.36 -10.21
N ALA A 48 8.41 -0.43 -10.11
CA ALA A 48 9.72 0.04 -9.68
C ALA A 48 10.80 -0.68 -10.50
N GLY A 49 11.84 0.06 -10.88
CA GLY A 49 12.93 -0.49 -11.71
C GLY A 49 12.43 -1.05 -13.04
N GLY A 50 11.42 -0.46 -13.65
CA GLY A 50 10.81 -0.91 -14.90
C GLY A 50 9.92 -2.15 -14.76
N ARG A 51 9.77 -2.71 -13.56
CA ARG A 51 8.92 -3.89 -13.32
C ARG A 51 7.52 -3.47 -12.90
N LEU A 52 6.52 -3.90 -13.66
CA LEU A 52 5.10 -3.71 -13.34
C LEU A 52 4.70 -4.54 -12.12
N PHE A 53 3.95 -3.94 -11.18
CA PHE A 53 3.27 -4.68 -10.12
C PHE A 53 1.93 -4.08 -9.66
N LEU A 54 1.59 -2.87 -10.06
CA LEU A 54 0.33 -2.22 -9.71
C LEU A 54 -0.31 -1.60 -10.95
N THR A 55 -1.60 -1.85 -11.15
CA THR A 55 -2.38 -1.18 -12.18
C THR A 55 -3.55 -0.44 -11.55
N LEU A 56 -3.80 0.79 -11.99
CA LEU A 56 -4.90 1.63 -11.54
C LEU A 56 -5.91 1.81 -12.66
N TRP A 57 -7.18 1.54 -12.36
CA TRP A 57 -8.28 1.64 -13.31
C TRP A 57 -9.34 2.59 -12.77
N GLN A 58 -9.60 3.71 -13.44
CA GLN A 58 -10.67 4.62 -13.03
C GLN A 58 -12.02 4.05 -13.47
N GLN A 59 -12.51 3.09 -12.73
CA GLN A 59 -13.74 2.37 -13.00
C GLN A 59 -14.68 2.30 -11.79
N SER A 60 -14.33 2.95 -10.68
CA SER A 60 -15.17 3.02 -9.49
C SER A 60 -15.83 4.40 -9.39
N ASP A 61 -17.07 4.43 -8.97
CA ASP A 61 -17.83 5.64 -8.65
C ASP A 61 -18.01 5.86 -7.14
N ALA A 62 -17.51 4.93 -6.32
CA ALA A 62 -17.51 5.01 -4.87
C ALA A 62 -16.19 4.58 -4.27
N GLY A 63 -15.86 5.08 -3.08
CA GLY A 63 -14.67 4.70 -2.34
C GLY A 63 -14.70 3.23 -1.87
N TYR A 64 -13.59 2.80 -1.31
CA TYR A 64 -13.40 1.44 -0.80
C TYR A 64 -14.34 1.14 0.37
N GLU A 65 -14.99 -0.02 0.32
CA GLU A 65 -15.85 -0.53 1.42
C GLU A 65 -15.22 -1.81 1.98
N PRO A 66 -14.65 -1.77 3.20
CA PRO A 66 -13.91 -2.89 3.78
C PRO A 66 -14.77 -4.11 4.13
N ARG A 67 -16.10 -3.96 4.15
CA ARG A 67 -17.03 -5.08 4.45
C ARG A 67 -17.46 -5.83 3.22
N HIS A 68 -17.09 -5.38 2.02
CA HIS A 68 -17.34 -6.12 0.79
C HIS A 68 -16.21 -7.14 0.55
N ALA A 69 -16.56 -8.31 0.03
CA ALA A 69 -15.56 -9.31 -0.35
C ALA A 69 -14.63 -8.76 -1.45
N GLY A 70 -13.33 -9.00 -1.30
CA GLY A 70 -12.31 -8.51 -2.22
C GLY A 70 -11.00 -8.26 -1.51
N LEU A 71 -10.31 -7.21 -1.89
CA LEU A 71 -9.05 -6.83 -1.29
C LEU A 71 -9.23 -6.48 0.20
N HIS A 72 -8.54 -7.17 1.10
CA HIS A 72 -8.47 -6.76 2.51
C HIS A 72 -7.48 -5.61 2.69
N HIS A 73 -6.27 -5.78 2.20
CA HIS A 73 -5.23 -4.76 2.13
C HIS A 73 -4.17 -5.14 1.10
N LEU A 74 -3.34 -4.20 0.73
CA LEU A 74 -2.20 -4.40 -0.17
C LEU A 74 -0.92 -4.02 0.55
N ALA A 75 0.04 -4.95 0.63
CA ALA A 75 1.31 -4.78 1.30
C ALA A 75 2.45 -4.61 0.30
N PHE A 76 3.34 -3.65 0.58
CA PHE A 76 4.59 -3.43 -0.13
C PHE A 76 5.76 -3.69 0.80
N GLN A 77 6.77 -4.40 0.34
CA GLN A 77 7.99 -4.63 1.10
C GLN A 77 9.10 -3.69 0.61
N VAL A 78 9.82 -3.10 1.55
CA VAL A 78 11.03 -2.31 1.32
C VAL A 78 12.20 -2.89 2.11
N PRO A 79 13.46 -2.61 1.72
CA PRO A 79 14.62 -3.21 2.37
C PRO A 79 14.82 -2.82 3.84
N THR A 80 14.53 -1.57 4.21
CA THR A 80 14.94 -1.02 5.50
C THR A 80 13.82 -0.27 6.23
N LEU A 81 13.96 -0.14 7.56
CA LEU A 81 13.11 0.71 8.37
C LEU A 81 13.12 2.18 7.90
N GLU A 82 14.26 2.68 7.45
CA GLU A 82 14.40 4.05 6.96
C GLU A 82 13.50 4.29 5.73
N ASP A 83 13.35 3.30 4.85
CA ASP A 83 12.42 3.39 3.71
C ASP A 83 10.97 3.49 4.19
N VAL A 84 10.60 2.73 5.23
CA VAL A 84 9.26 2.82 5.85
C VAL A 84 9.04 4.20 6.46
N GLN A 85 10.03 4.73 7.19
CA GLN A 85 9.97 6.05 7.81
C GLN A 85 9.90 7.18 6.77
N THR A 86 10.55 7.00 5.64
CA THR A 86 10.46 7.95 4.51
C THR A 86 9.03 8.01 3.97
N ALA A 87 8.38 6.87 3.78
CA ALA A 87 6.98 6.82 3.38
C ALA A 87 6.07 7.47 4.44
N GLU A 88 6.32 7.22 5.73
CA GLU A 88 5.58 7.86 6.83
C GLU A 88 5.70 9.40 6.78
N ALA A 89 6.92 9.91 6.59
CA ALA A 89 7.14 11.35 6.51
C ALA A 89 6.37 12.00 5.34
N LYS A 90 6.35 11.35 4.19
CA LYS A 90 5.60 11.81 3.02
C LYS A 90 4.09 11.75 3.24
N LEU A 91 3.60 10.69 3.88
CA LEU A 91 2.19 10.55 4.25
C LEU A 91 1.75 11.70 5.17
N ARG A 92 2.54 11.97 6.22
CA ARG A 92 2.28 13.06 7.18
C ARG A 92 2.36 14.43 6.51
N ALA A 93 3.29 14.66 5.60
CA ALA A 93 3.40 15.90 4.82
C ALA A 93 2.14 16.16 3.96
N ARG A 94 1.40 15.12 3.60
CA ARG A 94 0.10 15.23 2.94
C ARG A 94 -1.07 15.45 3.91
N GLY A 95 -0.80 15.59 5.21
CA GLY A 95 -1.82 15.77 6.24
C GLY A 95 -2.53 14.48 6.65
N GLN A 96 -1.98 13.32 6.31
CA GLN A 96 -2.57 12.01 6.60
C GLN A 96 -1.83 11.33 7.74
N MET A 97 -2.57 10.77 8.69
CA MET A 97 -2.02 10.02 9.80
C MET A 97 -2.05 8.51 9.50
N PRO A 98 -0.98 7.76 9.84
CA PRO A 98 -1.01 6.31 9.77
C PRO A 98 -1.97 5.72 10.82
N ARG A 99 -2.40 4.49 10.60
CA ARG A 99 -3.44 3.83 11.40
C ARG A 99 -3.07 3.69 12.87
N TYR A 100 -1.87 3.26 13.20
CA TYR A 100 -1.41 3.02 14.57
C TYR A 100 -0.50 4.13 15.11
N ASP A 101 -0.65 5.33 14.56
CA ASP A 101 0.17 6.50 14.90
C ASP A 101 1.67 6.32 14.62
N GLY A 102 2.03 5.43 13.72
CA GLY A 102 3.39 5.21 13.29
C GLY A 102 3.74 3.77 12.98
N VAL A 103 5.02 3.49 12.93
CA VAL A 103 5.56 2.17 12.63
C VAL A 103 5.34 1.23 13.81
N VAL A 104 4.83 0.04 13.51
CA VAL A 104 4.54 -1.02 14.48
C VAL A 104 5.04 -2.37 13.99
N PRO A 105 5.31 -3.35 14.89
CA PRO A 105 5.58 -4.72 14.47
C PRO A 105 4.29 -5.39 13.95
N HIS A 106 4.45 -6.39 13.08
CA HIS A 106 3.31 -7.17 12.59
C HIS A 106 2.58 -7.93 13.69
N ARG A 107 3.29 -8.32 14.72
CA ARG A 107 2.76 -8.98 15.92
C ARG A 107 3.76 -8.84 17.07
N GLU A 108 3.36 -9.20 18.26
CA GLU A 108 4.24 -9.16 19.43
C GLU A 108 5.52 -9.98 19.19
N GLY A 109 6.66 -9.36 19.42
CA GLY A 109 7.99 -9.97 19.26
C GLY A 109 8.47 -10.07 17.80
N ALA A 110 7.71 -9.63 16.81
CA ALA A 110 8.17 -9.62 15.41
C ALA A 110 9.23 -8.54 15.18
N GLU A 111 10.20 -8.85 14.33
CA GLU A 111 11.22 -7.89 13.91
C GLU A 111 10.76 -7.00 12.76
N SER A 112 9.78 -7.46 11.97
CA SER A 112 9.24 -6.71 10.84
C SER A 112 8.52 -5.44 11.28
N ALA A 113 8.87 -4.34 10.63
CA ALA A 113 8.37 -3.00 10.93
C ALA A 113 7.41 -2.52 9.85
N ALA A 114 6.17 -2.29 10.21
CA ALA A 114 5.09 -1.98 9.27
C ALA A 114 4.44 -0.63 9.55
N LEU A 115 4.04 0.04 8.48
CA LEU A 115 3.22 1.24 8.51
C LEU A 115 1.90 0.95 7.79
N PHE A 116 0.77 1.22 8.45
CA PHE A 116 -0.57 0.99 7.93
C PHE A 116 -1.27 2.31 7.65
N PHE A 117 -1.85 2.44 6.46
CA PHE A 117 -2.48 3.68 6.00
C PHE A 117 -3.51 3.38 4.91
N THR A 118 -4.10 4.40 4.33
CA THR A 118 -5.03 4.25 3.21
C THR A 118 -4.62 5.11 2.04
N ASP A 119 -5.01 4.69 0.85
CA ASP A 119 -4.92 5.52 -0.35
C ASP A 119 -6.06 6.57 -0.39
N PRO A 120 -6.13 7.46 -1.41
CA PRO A 120 -7.19 8.48 -1.49
C PRO A 120 -8.62 7.94 -1.57
N ASP A 121 -8.82 6.70 -1.99
CA ASP A 121 -10.14 6.04 -2.04
C ASP A 121 -10.46 5.24 -0.78
N GLY A 122 -9.57 5.24 0.22
CA GLY A 122 -9.72 4.46 1.44
C GLY A 122 -9.24 3.02 1.33
N ILE A 123 -8.59 2.65 0.23
CA ILE A 123 -7.99 1.31 0.07
C ILE A 123 -6.89 1.15 1.12
N ARG A 124 -6.96 0.06 1.88
CA ARG A 124 -6.00 -0.26 2.94
C ARG A 124 -4.65 -0.65 2.37
N LEU A 125 -3.61 0.01 2.82
CA LEU A 125 -2.23 -0.18 2.38
C LEU A 125 -1.31 -0.45 3.56
N GLU A 126 -0.26 -1.19 3.27
CA GLU A 126 0.83 -1.47 4.19
C GLU A 126 2.17 -1.28 3.45
N ILE A 127 3.14 -0.66 4.11
CA ILE A 127 4.54 -0.72 3.71
C ILE A 127 5.36 -1.24 4.89
N TYR A 128 6.21 -2.21 4.67
CA TYR A 128 7.00 -2.81 5.75
C TYR A 128 8.42 -3.17 5.34
N SER A 129 9.29 -3.22 6.32
CA SER A 129 10.63 -3.81 6.23
C SER A 129 10.70 -5.10 7.04
N PRO A 130 11.54 -6.08 6.63
CA PRO A 130 11.69 -7.33 7.36
C PRO A 130 12.22 -7.16 8.79
N THR A 131 12.91 -6.05 9.05
CA THR A 131 13.54 -5.75 10.34
C THR A 131 13.29 -4.30 10.75
N GLY A 132 13.57 -3.96 12.01
CA GLY A 132 13.51 -2.60 12.54
C GLY A 132 12.50 -2.39 13.65
N ALA A 133 11.63 -3.36 13.93
CA ALA A 133 10.61 -3.25 14.97
C ALA A 133 11.03 -3.88 16.32
N ALA A 134 12.29 -4.32 16.47
CA ALA A 134 12.75 -4.92 17.71
C ALA A 134 12.51 -3.98 18.92
N GLY A 135 11.83 -4.47 19.95
CA GLY A 135 11.48 -3.71 21.14
C GLY A 135 10.21 -2.85 21.02
N LEU A 136 9.58 -2.76 19.87
CA LEU A 136 8.29 -2.10 19.72
C LEU A 136 7.14 -3.01 20.16
N ARG A 137 6.09 -2.41 20.74
CA ARG A 137 4.89 -3.14 21.12
C ARG A 137 3.94 -3.27 19.95
N ALA A 138 3.36 -4.47 19.80
CA ALA A 138 2.28 -4.67 18.85
C ALA A 138 1.00 -3.92 19.30
N PRO A 139 0.29 -3.25 18.39
CA PRO A 139 -0.94 -2.53 18.73
C PRO A 139 -2.13 -3.45 18.97
N VAL A 140 -2.05 -4.70 18.49
CA VAL A 140 -3.12 -5.70 18.61
C VAL A 140 -2.58 -6.92 19.36
N ALA A 141 -3.16 -7.21 20.52
CA ALA A 141 -2.76 -8.36 21.32
C ALA A 141 -3.24 -9.68 20.68
N GLY A 142 -2.31 -10.65 20.55
CA GLY A 142 -2.62 -12.00 20.12
C GLY A 142 -3.01 -12.17 18.64
N ALA A 143 -2.84 -11.13 17.82
CA ALA A 143 -3.22 -11.16 16.40
C ALA A 143 -2.28 -10.32 15.53
N PRO A 144 -2.22 -10.57 14.20
CA PRO A 144 -1.44 -9.74 13.30
C PRO A 144 -2.00 -8.31 13.20
N SER A 145 -1.13 -7.31 13.23
CA SER A 145 -1.51 -5.90 13.10
C SER A 145 -2.19 -5.59 11.76
N CYS A 146 -1.78 -6.26 10.69
CA CYS A 146 -2.32 -6.07 9.35
C CYS A 146 -3.78 -6.53 9.17
N GLY A 147 -4.33 -7.27 10.12
CA GLY A 147 -5.71 -7.76 10.04
C GLY A 147 -6.76 -6.82 10.60
N PHE A 148 -6.38 -5.76 11.33
CA PHE A 148 -7.31 -5.00 12.17
C PHE A 148 -7.18 -3.47 12.05
N PHE A 149 -6.76 -2.99 10.91
CA PHE A 149 -6.68 -1.54 10.66
C PHE A 149 -7.70 -1.04 9.65
#